data_0eb218439ead7d4cdd0cc4433828330f
#
_entry.id   0eb218439ead7d4cdd0cc4433828330f
#
_cell.length_a   1.000
_cell.length_b   1.000
_cell.length_c   1.000
_cell.angle_alpha   90.00
_cell.angle_beta   90.00
_cell.angle_gamma   90.00
#
_symmetry.space_group_name_H-M   'P 1'
#
loop_
_entity.id
_entity.type
_entity.pdbx_description
1 polymer ?
#
loop_
_entity_poly.entity_id
_entity_poly.type
_entity_poly.pdbx_seq_one_letter_code
_entity_poly.pdbx_strand_id
1 'polypeptide(L)'
;MERTNRSRDIRQFDLDDLKELMKELGQPAFRAKQLYEWVHEKNVCSFDEMTNLPAGLRQSLTETFAFKVPTELVKQVSKDGSRKYLLEFSDGVSVETVGMPNRNKLAVCISSQAGCAMGCAFCATGLAGLSRSLTAQEMVDQVLHVSRDFGERVTSVVFMGQGEPFANFDNTVEALRMLNDPEGLAIGARHLTVSTCGVIPGIRRFAELPEQFTLAISLHSAIQTTRNQLMPGVKKFTLLRLHEAIQEYVEKTGRRPTYEFAMIDGINDTNPEMQALVDFCAGTLCHVNLIQLNDIPDSPFRPSPIEKFEALQRRLTMHGVETTIRNSRGGDIDAACGQLKQRRFRAR
;
A
#
# COMPACT_ATOMS: atom_id res chain seq x y z
N MET A 1 18.41 -9.65 38.31
CA MET A 1 18.03 -8.42 37.58
C MET A 1 17.23 -8.86 36.39
N GLU A 2 15.90 -8.87 36.51
CA GLU A 2 14.95 -9.21 35.45
C GLU A 2 15.11 -8.21 34.34
N ARG A 3 15.32 -8.69 33.12
CA ARG A 3 15.22 -7.88 31.90
C ARG A 3 13.75 -7.44 31.80
N THR A 4 13.50 -6.17 32.13
CA THR A 4 12.20 -5.54 31.99
C THR A 4 11.66 -5.82 30.59
N ASN A 5 10.47 -6.34 30.55
CA ASN A 5 9.75 -6.83 29.36
C ASN A 5 9.28 -5.62 28.50
N ARG A 6 10.19 -4.74 28.07
CA ARG A 6 9.97 -3.66 27.08
C ARG A 6 9.73 -4.22 25.68
N SER A 7 9.08 -5.38 25.56
CA SER A 7 8.95 -6.07 24.27
C SER A 7 7.64 -5.74 23.54
N ARG A 8 6.60 -5.30 24.26
CA ARG A 8 5.29 -5.03 23.67
C ARG A 8 5.21 -3.57 23.23
N ASP A 9 4.86 -3.35 21.97
CA ASP A 9 4.59 -2.01 21.44
C ASP A 9 3.17 -1.60 21.84
N ILE A 10 3.02 -0.47 22.54
CA ILE A 10 1.71 0.05 22.98
C ILE A 10 0.76 0.32 21.79
N ARG A 11 1.30 0.57 20.62
CA ARG A 11 0.55 0.88 19.40
C ARG A 11 -0.15 -0.34 18.78
N GLN A 12 0.12 -1.54 19.29
CA GLN A 12 -0.55 -2.79 18.90
C GLN A 12 -1.82 -3.04 19.73
N PHE A 13 -2.10 -2.20 20.71
CA PHE A 13 -3.25 -2.33 21.59
C PHE A 13 -4.46 -1.61 20.98
N ASP A 14 -5.57 -2.31 20.84
CA ASP A 14 -6.85 -1.68 20.53
C ASP A 14 -7.46 -1.01 21.76
N LEU A 15 -8.62 -0.36 21.59
CA LEU A 15 -9.27 0.36 22.68
C LEU A 15 -9.69 -0.58 23.82
N ASP A 16 -10.08 -1.81 23.53
CA ASP A 16 -10.52 -2.77 24.55
C ASP A 16 -9.31 -3.33 25.32
N ASP A 17 -8.21 -3.64 24.64
CA ASP A 17 -6.94 -3.97 25.27
C ASP A 17 -6.48 -2.87 26.24
N LEU A 18 -6.58 -1.60 25.83
CA LEU A 18 -6.22 -0.46 26.67
C LEU A 18 -7.16 -0.26 27.86
N LYS A 19 -8.44 -0.62 27.75
CA LYS A 19 -9.36 -0.62 28.89
C LYS A 19 -8.95 -1.64 29.95
N GLU A 20 -8.61 -2.86 29.52
CA GLU A 20 -8.12 -3.89 30.44
C GLU A 20 -6.78 -3.47 31.07
N LEU A 21 -5.86 -2.91 30.29
CA LEU A 21 -4.60 -2.36 30.80
C LEU A 21 -4.83 -1.29 31.87
N MET A 22 -5.75 -0.34 31.64
CA MET A 22 -6.06 0.67 32.63
C MET A 22 -6.63 0.09 33.92
N LYS A 23 -7.45 -0.92 33.82
CA LYS A 23 -7.99 -1.67 34.98
C LYS A 23 -6.88 -2.35 35.77
N GLU A 24 -5.95 -3.04 35.09
CA GLU A 24 -4.76 -3.66 35.72
C GLU A 24 -3.89 -2.64 36.45
N LEU A 25 -3.74 -1.45 35.89
CA LEU A 25 -2.96 -0.35 36.46
C LEU A 25 -3.73 0.47 37.52
N GLY A 26 -4.97 0.07 37.88
CA GLY A 26 -5.80 0.80 38.83
C GLY A 26 -6.20 2.20 38.36
N GLN A 27 -6.26 2.42 37.05
CA GLN A 27 -6.59 3.71 36.44
C GLN A 27 -8.07 3.76 36.02
N PRO A 28 -8.69 4.95 35.98
CA PRO A 28 -10.05 5.12 35.48
C PRO A 28 -10.16 4.71 34.01
N ALA A 29 -11.26 4.06 33.61
CA ALA A 29 -11.48 3.52 32.27
C ALA A 29 -11.36 4.59 31.13
N PHE A 30 -11.72 5.84 31.39
CA PHE A 30 -11.61 6.92 30.39
C PHE A 30 -10.16 7.21 29.96
N ARG A 31 -9.17 6.80 30.78
CA ARG A 31 -7.74 6.92 30.45
C ARG A 31 -7.35 6.06 29.24
N ALA A 32 -8.03 4.94 29.04
CA ALA A 32 -7.83 4.11 27.84
C ALA A 32 -8.11 4.89 26.55
N LYS A 33 -9.24 5.63 26.53
CA LYS A 33 -9.56 6.49 25.36
C LYS A 33 -8.52 7.60 25.16
N GLN A 34 -8.09 8.24 26.24
CA GLN A 34 -7.05 9.28 26.14
C GLN A 34 -5.74 8.70 25.59
N LEU A 35 -5.31 7.52 26.06
CA LEU A 35 -4.12 6.86 25.57
C LEU A 35 -4.26 6.48 24.09
N TYR A 36 -5.43 5.93 23.71
CA TYR A 36 -5.76 5.57 22.34
C TYR A 36 -5.68 6.76 21.39
N GLU A 37 -6.30 7.89 21.75
CA GLU A 37 -6.24 9.15 20.99
C GLU A 37 -4.79 9.63 20.78
N TRP A 38 -3.95 9.58 21.83
CA TRP A 38 -2.56 9.95 21.70
C TRP A 38 -1.77 9.07 20.76
N VAL A 39 -1.99 7.76 20.83
CA VAL A 39 -1.27 6.76 20.05
C VAL A 39 -1.73 6.74 18.60
N HIS A 40 -3.05 6.70 18.34
CA HIS A 40 -3.62 6.41 17.03
C HIS A 40 -4.12 7.64 16.26
N GLU A 41 -4.52 8.72 16.96
CA GLU A 41 -4.98 9.95 16.31
C GLU A 41 -3.88 11.00 16.26
N LYS A 42 -3.26 11.31 17.42
CA LYS A 42 -2.22 12.35 17.50
C LYS A 42 -0.83 11.88 17.08
N ASN A 43 -0.66 10.58 16.89
CA ASN A 43 0.56 9.97 16.35
C ASN A 43 1.84 10.36 17.11
N VAL A 44 1.80 10.32 18.44
CA VAL A 44 2.97 10.59 19.29
C VAL A 44 3.97 9.43 19.25
N CYS A 45 5.23 9.73 19.57
CA CYS A 45 6.31 8.76 19.59
C CYS A 45 6.82 8.44 20.99
N SER A 46 6.30 9.11 22.01
CA SER A 46 6.67 8.87 23.40
C SER A 46 5.51 9.16 24.34
N PHE A 47 5.53 8.52 25.52
CA PHE A 47 4.54 8.79 26.56
C PHE A 47 4.69 10.21 27.16
N ASP A 48 5.86 10.83 27.04
CA ASP A 48 6.10 12.19 27.55
C ASP A 48 5.28 13.26 26.83
N GLU A 49 4.93 13.01 25.57
CA GLU A 49 4.06 13.89 24.77
C GLU A 49 2.60 13.89 25.26
N MET A 50 2.17 12.89 26.03
CA MET A 50 0.79 12.69 26.46
C MET A 50 0.43 13.55 27.68
N THR A 51 0.35 14.87 27.48
CA THR A 51 0.29 15.88 28.53
C THR A 51 -0.95 15.83 29.42
N ASN A 52 -2.06 15.23 28.95
CA ASN A 52 -3.29 15.04 29.74
C ASN A 52 -3.30 13.74 30.58
N LEU A 53 -2.26 12.89 30.46
CA LEU A 53 -2.06 11.74 31.33
C LEU A 53 -1.23 12.13 32.56
N PRO A 54 -1.53 11.59 33.77
CA PRO A 54 -0.73 11.80 34.97
C PRO A 54 0.73 11.39 34.76
N ALA A 55 1.67 12.16 35.34
CA ALA A 55 3.10 11.87 35.21
C ALA A 55 3.47 10.45 35.68
N GLY A 56 2.90 9.98 36.80
CA GLY A 56 3.13 8.62 37.30
C GLY A 56 2.63 7.52 36.33
N LEU A 57 1.50 7.75 35.64
CA LEU A 57 1.02 6.81 34.64
C LEU A 57 1.94 6.79 33.42
N ARG A 58 2.37 7.95 32.93
CA ARG A 58 3.33 8.06 31.80
C ARG A 58 4.63 7.34 32.12
N GLN A 59 5.14 7.47 33.34
CA GLN A 59 6.34 6.78 33.78
C GLN A 59 6.13 5.26 33.80
N SER A 60 5.04 4.75 34.41
CA SER A 60 4.72 3.32 34.42
C SER A 60 4.60 2.73 33.00
N LEU A 61 3.96 3.47 32.09
CA LEU A 61 3.85 3.05 30.69
C LEU A 61 5.23 3.01 30.02
N THR A 62 6.10 4.00 30.26
CA THR A 62 7.49 4.05 29.72
C THR A 62 8.36 2.88 30.19
N GLU A 63 8.15 2.45 31.45
CA GLU A 63 8.87 1.31 32.03
C GLU A 63 8.40 -0.04 31.48
N THR A 64 7.13 -0.13 31.06
CA THR A 64 6.48 -1.38 30.67
C THR A 64 6.42 -1.59 29.15
N PHE A 65 6.20 -0.52 28.39
CA PHE A 65 5.96 -0.58 26.94
C PHE A 65 7.00 0.21 26.15
N ALA A 66 7.05 -0.10 24.86
CA ALA A 66 7.87 0.62 23.89
C ALA A 66 7.01 1.30 22.83
N PHE A 67 7.58 2.33 22.18
CA PHE A 67 7.17 2.81 20.87
C PHE A 67 8.19 2.31 19.86
N LYS A 68 7.84 1.29 19.05
CA LYS A 68 8.75 0.74 18.02
C LYS A 68 8.62 1.51 16.71
N VAL A 69 8.74 2.82 16.77
CA VAL A 69 8.64 3.70 15.59
C VAL A 69 9.75 3.37 14.60
N PRO A 70 9.49 3.27 13.29
CA PRO A 70 10.54 3.03 12.31
C PRO A 70 11.51 4.21 12.24
N THR A 71 12.78 3.90 11.97
CA THR A 71 13.84 4.89 11.78
C THR A 71 13.88 5.33 10.32
N GLU A 72 13.85 6.64 10.07
CA GLU A 72 14.10 7.18 8.74
C GLU A 72 15.60 7.08 8.41
N LEU A 73 15.96 6.24 7.45
CA LEU A 73 17.34 6.13 6.98
C LEU A 73 17.66 7.13 5.87
N VAL A 74 16.70 7.34 4.98
CA VAL A 74 16.85 8.23 3.80
C VAL A 74 15.52 8.89 3.51
N LYS A 75 15.59 10.20 3.16
CA LYS A 75 14.49 10.97 2.61
C LYS A 75 14.93 11.64 1.33
N GLN A 76 14.12 11.50 0.29
CA GLN A 76 14.29 12.18 -0.99
C GLN A 76 13.06 13.03 -1.29
N VAL A 77 13.26 14.21 -1.83
CA VAL A 77 12.19 15.15 -2.17
C VAL A 77 12.21 15.42 -3.67
N SER A 78 11.09 15.12 -4.34
CA SER A 78 10.88 15.38 -5.76
C SER A 78 10.52 16.82 -6.04
N LYS A 79 10.74 17.25 -7.27
CA LYS A 79 10.33 18.59 -7.76
C LYS A 79 8.80 18.78 -7.72
N ASP A 80 8.02 17.70 -7.78
CA ASP A 80 6.56 17.74 -7.69
C ASP A 80 6.04 17.76 -6.23
N GLY A 81 6.95 17.82 -5.25
CA GLY A 81 6.66 17.79 -3.82
C GLY A 81 6.51 16.42 -3.22
N SER A 82 6.52 15.35 -4.02
CA SER A 82 6.50 13.98 -3.49
C SER A 82 7.76 13.71 -2.66
N ARG A 83 7.61 12.93 -1.58
CA ARG A 83 8.71 12.55 -0.70
C ARG A 83 8.79 11.04 -0.60
N LYS A 84 9.96 10.49 -0.87
CA LYS A 84 10.25 9.07 -0.67
C LYS A 84 11.09 8.88 0.57
N TYR A 85 10.71 7.91 1.39
CA TYR A 85 11.39 7.55 2.63
C TYR A 85 11.86 6.10 2.56
N LEU A 86 13.05 5.84 3.09
CA LEU A 86 13.52 4.51 3.45
C LEU A 86 13.38 4.38 4.96
N LEU A 87 12.46 3.54 5.41
CA LEU A 87 12.12 3.32 6.80
C LEU A 87 12.66 1.96 7.27
N GLU A 88 13.44 1.95 8.34
CA GLU A 88 13.98 0.73 8.96
C GLU A 88 13.18 0.38 10.21
N PHE A 89 12.74 -0.86 10.31
CA PHE A 89 12.07 -1.42 11.48
C PHE A 89 13.06 -1.99 12.50
N SER A 90 12.56 -2.33 13.69
CA SER A 90 13.38 -2.75 14.83
C SER A 90 14.24 -4.00 14.61
N ASP A 91 13.94 -4.79 13.60
CA ASP A 91 14.69 -5.98 13.19
C ASP A 91 15.73 -5.71 12.10
N GLY A 92 15.91 -4.44 11.71
CA GLY A 92 16.85 -4.00 10.67
C GLY A 92 16.33 -4.17 9.23
N VAL A 93 15.09 -4.65 9.07
CA VAL A 93 14.44 -4.70 7.77
C VAL A 93 13.95 -3.31 7.38
N SER A 94 14.15 -2.91 6.13
CA SER A 94 13.73 -1.60 5.65
C SER A 94 12.79 -1.69 4.45
N VAL A 95 11.92 -0.69 4.32
CA VAL A 95 10.99 -0.54 3.19
C VAL A 95 10.95 0.89 2.69
N GLU A 96 10.52 1.07 1.45
CA GLU A 96 10.28 2.40 0.89
C GLU A 96 8.79 2.75 0.96
N THR A 97 8.54 4.02 1.24
CA THR A 97 7.21 4.62 1.34
C THR A 97 7.21 5.97 0.63
N VAL A 98 6.10 6.38 0.03
CA VAL A 98 6.02 7.63 -0.72
C VAL A 98 4.82 8.47 -0.28
N GLY A 99 5.09 9.70 0.18
CA GLY A 99 4.09 10.73 0.40
C GLY A 99 3.89 11.57 -0.86
N MET A 100 2.67 11.75 -1.30
CA MET A 100 2.31 12.43 -2.55
C MET A 100 1.30 13.54 -2.26
N PRO A 101 1.75 14.80 -2.09
CA PRO A 101 0.85 15.93 -1.88
C PRO A 101 0.12 16.28 -3.18
N ASN A 102 -1.16 16.65 -3.08
CA ASN A 102 -1.94 17.11 -4.20
C ASN A 102 -2.98 18.14 -3.74
N ARG A 103 -2.69 19.42 -3.94
CA ARG A 103 -3.49 20.54 -3.42
C ARG A 103 -3.69 20.37 -1.90
N ASN A 104 -4.94 20.16 -1.44
CA ASN A 104 -5.31 19.99 -0.03
C ASN A 104 -5.43 18.51 0.37
N LYS A 105 -4.78 17.59 -0.35
CA LYS A 105 -4.84 16.15 -0.10
C LYS A 105 -3.42 15.59 -0.02
N LEU A 106 -3.21 14.69 0.92
CA LEU A 106 -1.99 13.92 1.04
C LEU A 106 -2.32 12.43 0.81
N ALA A 107 -1.79 11.87 -0.26
CA ALA A 107 -1.85 10.44 -0.53
C ALA A 107 -0.56 9.76 -0.12
N VAL A 108 -0.64 8.54 0.37
CA VAL A 108 0.53 7.74 0.76
C VAL A 108 0.52 6.40 0.03
N CYS A 109 1.65 6.07 -0.60
CA CYS A 109 1.91 4.75 -1.14
C CYS A 109 2.75 3.96 -0.14
N ILE A 110 2.22 2.86 0.38
CA ILE A 110 2.86 2.03 1.40
C ILE A 110 3.23 0.64 0.88
N SER A 111 4.23 0.07 1.52
CA SER A 111 4.70 -1.30 1.30
C SER A 111 3.97 -2.26 2.24
N SER A 112 3.63 -3.46 1.74
CA SER A 112 3.02 -4.54 2.53
C SER A 112 4.00 -5.66 2.89
N GLN A 113 5.15 -5.68 2.22
CA GLN A 113 6.24 -6.64 2.45
C GLN A 113 7.57 -5.92 2.25
N ALA A 114 8.63 -6.44 2.85
CA ALA A 114 10.00 -6.07 2.52
C ALA A 114 10.47 -6.93 1.34
N GLY A 115 10.50 -6.32 0.15
CA GLY A 115 10.66 -7.04 -1.10
C GLY A 115 9.36 -7.67 -1.60
N CYS A 116 9.43 -8.55 -2.63
CA CYS A 116 8.25 -9.19 -3.23
C CYS A 116 8.63 -10.51 -3.90
N ALA A 117 7.86 -11.56 -3.64
CA ALA A 117 8.08 -12.88 -4.24
C ALA A 117 7.46 -13.05 -5.66
N MET A 118 6.73 -12.05 -6.16
CA MET A 118 6.01 -12.17 -7.43
C MET A 118 6.93 -12.12 -8.65
N GLY A 119 8.12 -11.54 -8.53
CA GLY A 119 9.15 -11.56 -9.58
C GLY A 119 8.72 -10.87 -10.87
N CYS A 120 7.85 -9.84 -10.82
CA CYS A 120 7.45 -9.09 -12.00
C CYS A 120 8.67 -8.53 -12.72
N ALA A 121 8.82 -8.84 -14.01
CA ALA A 121 10.02 -8.55 -14.78
C ALA A 121 10.31 -7.05 -14.95
N PHE A 122 9.28 -6.22 -14.85
CA PHE A 122 9.31 -4.76 -14.97
C PHE A 122 9.33 -4.03 -13.62
N CYS A 123 9.55 -4.73 -12.50
CA CYS A 123 9.46 -4.15 -11.15
C CYS A 123 10.76 -4.37 -10.37
N ALA A 124 11.40 -3.29 -9.94
CA ALA A 124 12.64 -3.34 -9.17
C ALA A 124 12.51 -4.13 -7.86
N THR A 125 11.36 -4.03 -7.19
CA THR A 125 11.05 -4.81 -5.98
C THR A 125 10.95 -6.31 -6.27
N GLY A 126 10.29 -6.68 -7.39
CA GLY A 126 10.14 -8.09 -7.79
C GLY A 126 11.47 -8.76 -8.11
N LEU A 127 12.40 -8.01 -8.69
CA LEU A 127 13.75 -8.50 -9.01
C LEU A 127 14.62 -8.70 -7.75
N ALA A 128 14.32 -8.00 -6.65
CA ALA A 128 15.07 -8.08 -5.39
C ALA A 128 14.69 -9.29 -4.51
N GLY A 129 13.55 -9.93 -4.79
CA GLY A 129 13.02 -11.03 -3.99
C GLY A 129 12.31 -10.56 -2.72
N LEU A 130 11.86 -11.50 -1.89
CA LEU A 130 11.12 -11.27 -0.64
C LEU A 130 12.02 -11.52 0.57
N SER A 131 12.06 -10.58 1.50
CA SER A 131 12.66 -10.75 2.83
C SER A 131 11.63 -11.29 3.82
N ARG A 132 10.58 -10.48 4.11
CA ARG A 132 9.45 -10.88 4.97
C ARG A 132 8.19 -10.06 4.70
N SER A 133 7.06 -10.55 5.20
CA SER A 133 5.84 -9.76 5.30
C SER A 133 5.95 -8.72 6.43
N LEU A 134 5.26 -7.59 6.27
CA LEU A 134 5.12 -6.58 7.32
C LEU A 134 3.92 -6.91 8.21
N THR A 135 3.98 -6.51 9.47
CA THR A 135 2.83 -6.50 10.36
C THR A 135 1.86 -5.37 10.00
N ALA A 136 0.63 -5.44 10.50
CA ALA A 136 -0.35 -4.37 10.31
C ALA A 136 0.18 -3.03 10.83
N GLN A 137 0.78 -3.01 12.04
CA GLN A 137 1.36 -1.82 12.63
C GLN A 137 2.49 -1.22 11.77
N GLU A 138 3.39 -2.05 11.22
CA GLU A 138 4.46 -1.57 10.32
C GLU A 138 3.93 -0.95 9.03
N MET A 139 2.76 -1.39 8.55
CA MET A 139 2.08 -0.77 7.42
C MET A 139 1.47 0.59 7.81
N VAL A 140 0.83 0.68 8.97
CA VAL A 140 0.27 1.93 9.52
C VAL A 140 1.37 2.94 9.84
N ASP A 141 2.49 2.49 10.38
CA ASP A 141 3.65 3.33 10.71
C ASP A 141 4.19 4.13 9.52
N GLN A 142 4.12 3.57 8.32
CA GLN A 142 4.51 4.28 7.10
C GLN A 142 3.60 5.49 6.87
N VAL A 143 2.29 5.34 7.10
CA VAL A 143 1.30 6.41 6.96
C VAL A 143 1.52 7.48 8.02
N LEU A 144 1.74 7.06 9.27
CA LEU A 144 1.98 7.94 10.40
C LEU A 144 3.27 8.75 10.24
N HIS A 145 4.35 8.11 9.72
CA HIS A 145 5.61 8.77 9.44
C HIS A 145 5.44 9.90 8.40
N VAL A 146 4.76 9.59 7.28
CA VAL A 146 4.51 10.56 6.21
C VAL A 146 3.63 11.71 6.72
N SER A 147 2.56 11.41 7.45
CA SER A 147 1.68 12.43 8.05
C SER A 147 2.46 13.40 8.92
N ARG A 148 3.37 12.88 9.76
CA ARG A 148 4.21 13.70 10.65
C ARG A 148 5.18 14.57 9.87
N ASP A 149 5.86 14.04 8.86
CA ASP A 149 6.84 14.79 8.07
C ASP A 149 6.20 15.90 7.24
N PHE A 150 4.99 15.70 6.74
CA PHE A 150 4.24 16.75 6.02
C PHE A 150 3.55 17.74 6.97
N GLY A 151 3.30 17.36 8.23
CA GLY A 151 2.45 18.12 9.14
C GLY A 151 0.98 18.17 8.70
N GLU A 152 0.55 17.20 7.88
CA GLU A 152 -0.76 17.15 7.26
C GLU A 152 -1.43 15.79 7.49
N ARG A 153 -2.77 15.80 7.58
CA ARG A 153 -3.55 14.57 7.65
C ARG A 153 -3.51 13.83 6.32
N VAL A 154 -3.21 12.53 6.35
CA VAL A 154 -3.32 11.66 5.19
C VAL A 154 -4.79 11.46 4.82
N THR A 155 -5.11 11.64 3.55
CA THR A 155 -6.49 11.56 3.01
C THR A 155 -6.76 10.30 2.22
N SER A 156 -5.70 9.62 1.73
CA SER A 156 -5.83 8.35 1.01
C SER A 156 -4.55 7.53 1.10
N VAL A 157 -4.70 6.20 1.09
CA VAL A 157 -3.59 5.26 1.13
C VAL A 157 -3.73 4.23 0.02
N VAL A 158 -2.63 3.96 -0.68
CA VAL A 158 -2.56 2.90 -1.68
C VAL A 158 -1.50 1.87 -1.28
N PHE A 159 -1.87 0.61 -1.23
CA PHE A 159 -0.98 -0.52 -1.00
C PHE A 159 -0.38 -0.94 -2.35
N MET A 160 0.49 -0.07 -2.89
CA MET A 160 1.13 -0.21 -4.21
C MET A 160 2.66 -0.05 -4.14
N GLY A 161 3.21 -0.07 -2.93
CA GLY A 161 4.64 -0.07 -2.68
C GLY A 161 5.25 -1.46 -2.86
N GLN A 162 6.18 -1.83 -2.00
CA GLN A 162 6.83 -3.15 -2.05
C GLN A 162 5.88 -4.24 -1.53
N GLY A 163 5.87 -5.41 -2.22
CA GLY A 163 5.12 -6.58 -1.80
C GLY A 163 3.84 -6.84 -2.56
N GLU A 164 3.27 -8.01 -2.31
CA GLU A 164 1.94 -8.43 -2.75
C GLU A 164 1.01 -8.46 -1.51
N PRO A 165 0.07 -7.52 -1.39
CA PRO A 165 -0.78 -7.41 -0.21
C PRO A 165 -1.58 -8.68 0.08
N PHE A 166 -2.03 -9.40 -0.95
CA PHE A 166 -2.80 -10.63 -0.76
C PHE A 166 -1.95 -11.86 -0.46
N ALA A 167 -0.63 -11.78 -0.55
CA ALA A 167 0.28 -12.75 0.06
C ALA A 167 0.52 -12.48 1.56
N ASN A 168 0.12 -11.31 2.05
CA ASN A 168 0.12 -10.89 3.45
C ASN A 168 -1.28 -10.45 3.91
N PHE A 169 -2.29 -11.24 3.56
CA PHE A 169 -3.70 -10.84 3.57
C PHE A 169 -4.18 -10.38 4.94
N ASP A 170 -3.94 -11.17 5.98
CA ASP A 170 -4.50 -10.91 7.32
C ASP A 170 -3.95 -9.59 7.91
N ASN A 171 -2.64 -9.39 7.86
CA ASN A 171 -2.03 -8.12 8.27
C ASN A 171 -2.48 -6.95 7.39
N THR A 172 -2.70 -7.16 6.08
CA THR A 172 -3.19 -6.11 5.18
C THR A 172 -4.60 -5.67 5.56
N VAL A 173 -5.49 -6.62 5.86
CA VAL A 173 -6.88 -6.30 6.28
C VAL A 173 -6.89 -5.62 7.65
N GLU A 174 -6.07 -6.08 8.58
CA GLU A 174 -5.91 -5.45 9.89
C GLU A 174 -5.41 -4.00 9.75
N ALA A 175 -4.37 -3.76 8.93
CA ALA A 175 -3.89 -2.41 8.64
C ALA A 175 -4.97 -1.51 8.02
N LEU A 176 -5.77 -2.04 7.09
CA LEU A 176 -6.90 -1.32 6.49
C LEU A 176 -7.92 -0.90 7.56
N ARG A 177 -8.24 -1.77 8.52
CA ARG A 177 -9.16 -1.49 9.62
C ARG A 177 -8.58 -0.45 10.57
N MET A 178 -7.32 -0.55 10.94
CA MET A 178 -6.62 0.46 11.76
C MET A 178 -6.62 1.83 11.08
N LEU A 179 -6.38 1.90 9.77
CA LEU A 179 -6.41 3.16 9.00
C LEU A 179 -7.84 3.73 8.87
N ASN A 180 -8.86 2.86 8.87
CA ASN A 180 -10.27 3.24 8.73
C ASN A 180 -10.96 3.53 10.07
N ASP A 181 -10.35 3.17 11.20
CA ASP A 181 -10.93 3.32 12.53
C ASP A 181 -11.37 4.76 12.79
N PRO A 182 -12.68 5.00 13.07
CA PRO A 182 -13.21 6.34 13.32
C PRO A 182 -12.64 7.00 14.60
N GLU A 183 -12.19 6.23 15.57
CA GLU A 183 -11.55 6.72 16.80
C GLU A 183 -10.03 6.93 16.61
N GLY A 184 -9.46 6.56 15.45
CA GLY A 184 -8.06 6.70 15.08
C GLY A 184 -7.84 7.63 13.89
N LEU A 185 -7.21 7.13 12.83
CA LEU A 185 -6.89 7.91 11.63
C LEU A 185 -8.11 8.29 10.80
N ALA A 186 -9.21 7.56 10.90
CA ALA A 186 -10.50 7.81 10.26
C ALA A 186 -10.40 8.08 8.75
N ILE A 187 -9.53 7.35 8.03
CA ILE A 187 -9.43 7.42 6.58
C ILE A 187 -10.60 6.63 5.99
N GLY A 188 -11.47 7.28 5.22
CA GLY A 188 -12.66 6.63 4.66
C GLY A 188 -12.30 5.40 3.81
N ALA A 189 -13.04 4.29 3.97
CA ALA A 189 -12.72 3.00 3.34
C ALA A 189 -12.50 3.10 1.81
N ARG A 190 -13.25 3.96 1.10
CA ARG A 190 -13.10 4.19 -0.34
C ARG A 190 -11.80 4.92 -0.73
N HIS A 191 -11.08 5.48 0.24
CA HIS A 191 -9.78 6.11 0.06
C HIS A 191 -8.61 5.19 0.42
N LEU A 192 -8.91 3.93 0.77
CA LEU A 192 -7.96 2.86 1.02
C LEU A 192 -8.01 1.88 -0.15
N THR A 193 -6.94 1.84 -0.95
CA THR A 193 -6.85 1.01 -2.15
C THR A 193 -5.83 -0.08 -1.97
N VAL A 194 -6.24 -1.32 -2.17
CA VAL A 194 -5.34 -2.47 -2.21
C VAL A 194 -5.15 -2.90 -3.66
N SER A 195 -3.88 -2.98 -4.09
CA SER A 195 -3.51 -3.51 -5.40
C SER A 195 -2.93 -4.90 -5.28
N THR A 196 -3.42 -5.82 -6.09
CA THR A 196 -2.89 -7.20 -6.17
C THR A 196 -2.49 -7.55 -7.60
N CYS A 197 -1.47 -8.36 -7.75
CA CYS A 197 -1.12 -8.96 -9.04
C CYS A 197 -2.09 -10.07 -9.48
N GLY A 198 -3.21 -10.25 -8.78
CA GLY A 198 -4.25 -11.22 -9.11
C GLY A 198 -4.15 -12.53 -8.33
N VAL A 199 -3.86 -12.46 -7.05
CA VAL A 199 -3.91 -13.61 -6.13
C VAL A 199 -5.37 -13.95 -5.85
N ILE A 200 -5.94 -14.87 -6.65
CA ILE A 200 -7.37 -15.20 -6.67
C ILE A 200 -7.95 -15.52 -5.28
N PRO A 201 -7.31 -16.35 -4.42
CA PRO A 201 -7.84 -16.59 -3.09
C PRO A 201 -7.99 -15.32 -2.24
N GLY A 202 -7.05 -14.36 -2.41
CA GLY A 202 -7.12 -13.07 -1.74
C GLY A 202 -8.26 -12.21 -2.26
N ILE A 203 -8.50 -12.17 -3.59
CA ILE A 203 -9.62 -11.43 -4.19
C ILE A 203 -10.95 -11.92 -3.63
N ARG A 204 -11.15 -13.24 -3.57
CA ARG A 204 -12.37 -13.85 -3.03
C ARG A 204 -12.57 -13.52 -1.55
N ARG A 205 -11.52 -13.63 -0.72
CA ARG A 205 -11.57 -13.24 0.69
C ARG A 205 -11.86 -11.75 0.85
N PHE A 206 -11.30 -10.90 -0.01
CA PHE A 206 -11.52 -9.45 0.02
C PHE A 206 -12.96 -9.07 -0.33
N ALA A 207 -13.62 -9.85 -1.19
CA ALA A 207 -15.03 -9.69 -1.55
C ALA A 207 -15.99 -10.00 -0.36
N GLU A 208 -15.54 -10.73 0.67
CA GLU A 208 -16.34 -11.05 1.86
C GLU A 208 -16.27 -9.94 2.92
N LEU A 209 -15.38 -8.96 2.78
CA LEU A 209 -15.23 -7.90 3.78
C LEU A 209 -16.44 -6.96 3.75
N PRO A 210 -16.98 -6.60 4.92
CA PRO A 210 -18.11 -5.66 4.99
C PRO A 210 -17.72 -4.22 4.65
N GLU A 211 -16.43 -3.89 4.79
CA GLU A 211 -15.91 -2.56 4.53
C GLU A 211 -15.77 -2.29 3.02
N GLN A 212 -15.95 -1.05 2.61
CA GLN A 212 -15.91 -0.66 1.20
C GLN A 212 -14.50 -0.25 0.74
N PHE A 213 -13.49 -1.05 1.03
CA PHE A 213 -12.13 -0.83 0.53
C PHE A 213 -12.06 -0.96 -1.00
N THR A 214 -11.17 -0.24 -1.63
CA THR A 214 -11.03 -0.23 -3.09
C THR A 214 -10.06 -1.30 -3.56
N LEU A 215 -10.45 -2.07 -4.59
CA LEU A 215 -9.64 -3.10 -5.21
C LEU A 215 -9.03 -2.61 -6.52
N ALA A 216 -7.71 -2.77 -6.65
CA ALA A 216 -6.98 -2.62 -7.90
C ALA A 216 -6.32 -3.95 -8.29
N ILE A 217 -6.30 -4.26 -9.57
CA ILE A 217 -5.69 -5.47 -10.14
C ILE A 217 -4.57 -5.05 -11.08
N SER A 218 -3.34 -5.40 -10.75
CA SER A 218 -2.20 -5.30 -11.66
C SER A 218 -2.36 -6.33 -12.78
N LEU A 219 -3.00 -5.92 -13.89
CA LEU A 219 -3.30 -6.80 -15.01
C LEU A 219 -2.13 -6.90 -15.99
N HIS A 220 -1.67 -5.78 -16.50
CA HIS A 220 -0.53 -5.53 -17.40
C HIS A 220 -0.51 -6.29 -18.73
N SER A 221 -1.34 -7.30 -18.92
CA SER A 221 -1.68 -7.93 -20.19
C SER A 221 -2.96 -8.77 -20.05
N ALA A 222 -3.80 -8.76 -21.06
CA ALA A 222 -4.96 -9.64 -21.20
C ALA A 222 -4.67 -10.86 -22.10
N ILE A 223 -3.41 -11.07 -22.51
CA ILE A 223 -2.93 -12.27 -23.19
C ILE A 223 -2.13 -13.11 -22.19
N GLN A 224 -2.56 -14.35 -21.97
CA GLN A 224 -2.00 -15.22 -20.91
C GLN A 224 -0.48 -15.43 -21.04
N THR A 225 0.04 -15.60 -22.25
CA THR A 225 1.47 -15.83 -22.49
C THR A 225 2.30 -14.61 -22.14
N THR A 226 1.88 -13.43 -22.55
CA THR A 226 2.53 -12.14 -22.24
C THR A 226 2.47 -11.86 -20.75
N ARG A 227 1.30 -12.08 -20.13
CA ARG A 227 1.14 -11.89 -18.69
C ARG A 227 2.06 -12.82 -17.88
N ASN A 228 2.21 -14.09 -18.30
CA ASN A 228 3.10 -15.04 -17.64
C ASN A 228 4.59 -14.64 -17.73
N GLN A 229 4.98 -13.99 -18.83
CA GLN A 229 6.35 -13.47 -19.00
C GLN A 229 6.59 -12.25 -18.12
N LEU A 230 5.62 -11.32 -18.07
CA LEU A 230 5.70 -10.10 -17.27
C LEU A 230 5.57 -10.37 -15.76
N MET A 231 4.75 -11.36 -15.37
CA MET A 231 4.35 -11.61 -13.98
C MET A 231 4.43 -13.10 -13.63
N PRO A 232 5.64 -13.67 -13.56
CA PRO A 232 5.82 -15.13 -13.41
C PRO A 232 5.27 -15.69 -12.09
N GLY A 233 5.24 -14.89 -11.01
CA GLY A 233 4.74 -15.32 -9.71
C GLY A 233 3.25 -15.66 -9.66
N VAL A 234 2.47 -15.17 -10.64
CA VAL A 234 1.02 -15.43 -10.72
C VAL A 234 0.61 -16.30 -11.90
N LYS A 235 1.55 -16.90 -12.62
CA LYS A 235 1.25 -17.77 -13.79
C LYS A 235 0.29 -18.93 -13.50
N LYS A 236 0.20 -19.36 -12.22
CA LYS A 236 -0.75 -20.39 -11.78
C LYS A 236 -2.21 -19.92 -11.78
N PHE A 237 -2.44 -18.62 -11.78
CA PHE A 237 -3.75 -18.00 -11.85
C PHE A 237 -4.02 -17.56 -13.29
N THR A 238 -4.81 -18.34 -14.03
CA THR A 238 -5.13 -18.03 -15.42
C THR A 238 -6.00 -16.77 -15.52
N LEU A 239 -5.92 -16.06 -16.65
CA LEU A 239 -6.76 -14.88 -16.91
C LEU A 239 -8.25 -15.21 -16.84
N LEU A 240 -8.67 -16.41 -17.32
CA LEU A 240 -10.04 -16.87 -17.21
C LEU A 240 -10.49 -16.92 -15.74
N ARG A 241 -9.74 -17.61 -14.88
CA ARG A 241 -10.05 -17.71 -13.46
C ARG A 241 -9.96 -16.37 -12.72
N LEU A 242 -9.04 -15.50 -13.15
CA LEU A 242 -8.94 -14.14 -12.61
C LEU A 242 -10.19 -13.33 -12.96
N HIS A 243 -10.64 -13.41 -14.20
CA HIS A 243 -11.86 -12.73 -14.66
C HIS A 243 -13.08 -13.21 -13.89
N GLU A 244 -13.24 -14.54 -13.72
CA GLU A 244 -14.31 -15.13 -12.88
C GLU A 244 -14.29 -14.57 -11.45
N ALA A 245 -13.13 -14.56 -10.80
CA ALA A 245 -13.00 -14.05 -9.42
C ALA A 245 -13.29 -12.55 -9.32
N ILE A 246 -12.98 -11.79 -10.35
CA ILE A 246 -13.31 -10.34 -10.40
C ILE A 246 -14.81 -10.14 -10.61
N GLN A 247 -15.47 -10.96 -11.43
CA GLN A 247 -16.92 -10.92 -11.57
C GLN A 247 -17.61 -11.29 -10.25
N GLU A 248 -17.18 -12.36 -9.58
CA GLU A 248 -17.66 -12.70 -8.23
C GLU A 248 -17.52 -11.53 -7.23
N TYR A 249 -16.37 -10.81 -7.29
CA TYR A 249 -16.15 -9.61 -6.47
C TYR A 249 -17.16 -8.51 -6.80
N VAL A 250 -17.38 -8.22 -8.09
CA VAL A 250 -18.34 -7.18 -8.52
C VAL A 250 -19.77 -7.54 -8.13
N GLU A 251 -20.18 -8.79 -8.33
CA GLU A 251 -21.52 -9.27 -7.98
C GLU A 251 -21.79 -9.17 -6.46
N LYS A 252 -20.81 -9.56 -5.62
CA LYS A 252 -20.96 -9.51 -4.17
C LYS A 252 -20.93 -8.10 -3.59
N THR A 253 -20.06 -7.26 -4.11
CA THR A 253 -19.79 -5.95 -3.51
C THR A 253 -20.50 -4.80 -4.19
N GLY A 254 -20.99 -4.98 -5.43
CA GLY A 254 -21.48 -3.92 -6.30
C GLY A 254 -20.42 -2.89 -6.68
N ARG A 255 -19.13 -3.18 -6.47
CA ARG A 255 -18.04 -2.21 -6.58
C ARG A 255 -17.21 -2.46 -7.83
N ARG A 256 -16.79 -1.37 -8.44
CA ARG A 256 -15.94 -1.33 -9.62
C ARG A 256 -14.47 -1.52 -9.23
N PRO A 257 -13.79 -2.62 -9.63
CA PRO A 257 -12.33 -2.72 -9.52
C PRO A 257 -11.63 -1.85 -10.55
N THR A 258 -10.35 -1.54 -10.29
CA THR A 258 -9.49 -0.83 -11.24
C THR A 258 -8.45 -1.80 -11.80
N TYR A 259 -8.29 -1.86 -13.12
CA TYR A 259 -7.18 -2.55 -13.76
C TYR A 259 -6.01 -1.59 -13.95
N GLU A 260 -4.88 -1.89 -13.33
CA GLU A 260 -3.63 -1.19 -13.53
C GLU A 260 -2.89 -1.83 -14.72
N PHE A 261 -2.57 -1.01 -15.72
CA PHE A 261 -1.98 -1.48 -16.97
C PHE A 261 -0.77 -0.60 -17.32
N ALA A 262 0.44 -1.06 -16.95
CA ALA A 262 1.69 -0.42 -17.36
C ALA A 262 1.97 -0.76 -18.82
N MET A 263 2.03 0.26 -19.68
CA MET A 263 2.25 0.09 -21.10
C MET A 263 3.75 0.00 -21.42
N ILE A 264 4.14 -1.10 -22.06
CA ILE A 264 5.52 -1.48 -22.37
C ILE A 264 5.66 -1.59 -23.90
N ASP A 265 6.57 -0.77 -24.45
CA ASP A 265 6.76 -0.67 -25.90
C ASP A 265 7.12 -2.02 -26.54
N GLY A 266 6.39 -2.35 -27.60
CA GLY A 266 6.56 -3.58 -28.38
C GLY A 266 6.14 -4.87 -27.67
N ILE A 267 5.62 -4.82 -26.43
CA ILE A 267 5.24 -5.98 -25.65
C ILE A 267 3.73 -6.06 -25.45
N ASN A 268 3.15 -5.16 -24.65
CA ASN A 268 1.72 -5.18 -24.33
C ASN A 268 0.96 -3.98 -24.94
N ASP A 269 1.60 -3.24 -25.82
CA ASP A 269 1.05 -2.09 -26.54
C ASP A 269 0.82 -2.37 -28.03
N THR A 270 0.89 -3.62 -28.44
CA THR A 270 0.60 -4.06 -29.83
C THR A 270 -0.92 -4.11 -30.07
N ASN A 271 -1.34 -4.07 -31.36
CA ASN A 271 -2.77 -4.14 -31.66
C ASN A 271 -3.48 -5.38 -31.07
N PRO A 272 -2.92 -6.59 -31.11
CA PRO A 272 -3.53 -7.76 -30.46
C PRO A 272 -3.67 -7.60 -28.95
N GLU A 273 -2.65 -7.04 -28.26
CA GLU A 273 -2.67 -6.81 -26.80
C GLU A 273 -3.72 -5.77 -26.43
N MET A 274 -3.79 -4.67 -27.17
CA MET A 274 -4.78 -3.62 -26.94
C MET A 274 -6.21 -4.15 -27.18
N GLN A 275 -6.42 -4.98 -28.21
CA GLN A 275 -7.71 -5.59 -28.45
C GLN A 275 -8.08 -6.60 -27.36
N ALA A 276 -7.14 -7.44 -26.92
CA ALA A 276 -7.37 -8.38 -25.84
C ALA A 276 -7.78 -7.67 -24.52
N LEU A 277 -7.20 -6.51 -24.22
CA LEU A 277 -7.61 -5.70 -23.06
C LEU A 277 -9.05 -5.19 -23.22
N VAL A 278 -9.41 -4.68 -24.40
CA VAL A 278 -10.78 -4.24 -24.69
C VAL A 278 -11.76 -5.39 -24.49
N ASP A 279 -11.44 -6.56 -25.03
CA ASP A 279 -12.30 -7.77 -24.93
C ASP A 279 -12.40 -8.24 -23.48
N PHE A 280 -11.31 -8.19 -22.72
CA PHE A 280 -11.30 -8.54 -21.29
C PHE A 280 -12.17 -7.63 -20.44
N CYS A 281 -12.25 -6.34 -20.79
CA CYS A 281 -13.07 -5.35 -20.10
C CYS A 281 -14.52 -5.31 -20.56
N ALA A 282 -14.81 -5.85 -21.75
CA ALA A 282 -16.14 -5.76 -22.37
C ALA A 282 -17.22 -6.37 -21.48
N GLY A 283 -18.31 -5.62 -21.26
CA GLY A 283 -19.44 -6.07 -20.44
C GLY A 283 -19.16 -6.20 -18.94
N THR A 284 -17.98 -5.78 -18.46
CA THR A 284 -17.61 -5.82 -17.04
C THR A 284 -17.63 -4.42 -16.40
N LEU A 285 -18.07 -4.35 -15.14
CA LEU A 285 -17.97 -3.11 -14.36
C LEU A 285 -16.50 -2.93 -13.93
N CYS A 286 -15.74 -2.11 -14.66
CA CYS A 286 -14.33 -1.87 -14.36
C CYS A 286 -13.90 -0.43 -14.69
N HIS A 287 -12.73 -0.06 -14.21
CA HIS A 287 -11.98 1.12 -14.61
C HIS A 287 -10.58 0.70 -15.04
N VAL A 288 -9.98 1.34 -16.03
CA VAL A 288 -8.61 1.06 -16.47
C VAL A 288 -7.72 2.26 -16.21
N ASN A 289 -6.63 2.05 -15.47
CA ASN A 289 -5.53 3.00 -15.34
C ASN A 289 -4.40 2.59 -16.29
N LEU A 290 -4.16 3.38 -17.31
CA LEU A 290 -2.98 3.25 -18.17
C LEU A 290 -1.80 3.98 -17.49
N ILE A 291 -0.75 3.23 -17.20
CA ILE A 291 0.42 3.72 -16.48
C ILE A 291 1.61 3.77 -17.41
N GLN A 292 2.30 4.91 -17.46
CA GLN A 292 3.58 4.99 -18.13
C GLN A 292 4.60 4.14 -17.34
N LEU A 293 5.29 3.23 -18.03
CA LEU A 293 6.38 2.48 -17.43
C LEU A 293 7.49 3.46 -17.00
N ASN A 294 7.96 3.29 -15.78
CA ASN A 294 9.08 4.10 -15.29
C ASN A 294 10.39 3.36 -15.53
N ASP A 295 11.43 4.11 -15.83
CA ASP A 295 12.75 3.55 -16.09
C ASP A 295 13.31 2.87 -14.83
N ILE A 296 13.79 1.64 -15.01
CA ILE A 296 14.52 0.89 -13.99
C ILE A 296 15.91 0.64 -14.57
N PRO A 297 16.98 0.91 -13.83
CA PRO A 297 18.33 0.61 -14.28
C PRO A 297 18.48 -0.84 -14.73
N ASP A 298 19.13 -1.05 -15.85
CA ASP A 298 19.39 -2.35 -16.46
C ASP A 298 18.13 -3.11 -16.96
N SER A 299 16.97 -2.45 -16.98
CA SER A 299 15.75 -3.04 -17.55
C SER A 299 15.77 -3.02 -19.08
N PRO A 300 15.41 -4.12 -19.75
CA PRO A 300 15.24 -4.14 -21.19
C PRO A 300 13.96 -3.45 -21.66
N PHE A 301 13.04 -3.18 -20.74
CA PHE A 301 11.73 -2.60 -21.04
C PHE A 301 11.81 -1.10 -21.24
N ARG A 302 10.99 -0.59 -22.16
CA ARG A 302 10.86 0.83 -22.47
C ARG A 302 9.40 1.28 -22.34
N PRO A 303 9.12 2.52 -21.94
CA PRO A 303 7.77 3.05 -21.95
C PRO A 303 7.22 3.13 -23.36
N SER A 304 5.93 2.85 -23.52
CA SER A 304 5.23 3.06 -24.78
C SER A 304 5.16 4.55 -25.15
N PRO A 305 5.15 4.91 -26.45
CA PRO A 305 4.87 6.25 -26.89
C PRO A 305 3.47 6.74 -26.46
N ILE A 306 3.32 8.03 -26.22
CA ILE A 306 2.07 8.63 -25.72
C ILE A 306 0.88 8.41 -26.67
N GLU A 307 1.14 8.38 -27.97
CA GLU A 307 0.12 8.15 -29.00
C GLU A 307 -0.58 6.78 -28.84
N LYS A 308 0.15 5.77 -28.35
CA LYS A 308 -0.41 4.45 -28.06
C LYS A 308 -1.32 4.48 -26.82
N PHE A 309 -0.99 5.28 -25.81
CA PHE A 309 -1.89 5.50 -24.65
C PHE A 309 -3.21 6.12 -25.08
N GLU A 310 -3.14 7.18 -25.88
CA GLU A 310 -4.33 7.86 -26.40
C GLU A 310 -5.16 6.94 -27.30
N ALA A 311 -4.51 6.15 -28.15
CA ALA A 311 -5.18 5.19 -29.01
C ALA A 311 -5.93 4.12 -28.20
N LEU A 312 -5.29 3.55 -27.17
CA LEU A 312 -5.89 2.56 -26.29
C LEU A 312 -7.02 3.17 -25.44
N GLN A 313 -6.82 4.36 -24.89
CA GLN A 313 -7.86 5.08 -24.15
C GLN A 313 -9.10 5.31 -25.02
N ARG A 314 -8.94 5.79 -26.27
CA ARG A 314 -10.06 5.95 -27.21
C ARG A 314 -10.79 4.63 -27.47
N ARG A 315 -10.06 3.52 -27.70
CA ARG A 315 -10.65 2.20 -27.94
C ARG A 315 -11.48 1.74 -26.71
N LEU A 316 -10.93 1.81 -25.52
CA LEU A 316 -11.62 1.44 -24.28
C LEU A 316 -12.87 2.30 -24.05
N THR A 317 -12.76 3.63 -24.23
CA THR A 317 -13.89 4.55 -24.10
C THR A 317 -15.02 4.27 -25.10
N MET A 318 -14.69 3.93 -26.35
CA MET A 318 -15.67 3.53 -27.38
C MET A 318 -16.44 2.25 -26.99
N HIS A 319 -15.87 1.40 -26.14
CA HIS A 319 -16.52 0.20 -25.60
C HIS A 319 -17.12 0.41 -24.21
N GLY A 320 -17.27 1.68 -23.77
CA GLY A 320 -17.91 2.03 -22.50
C GLY A 320 -17.03 1.83 -21.27
N VAL A 321 -15.72 1.61 -21.44
CA VAL A 321 -14.77 1.41 -20.35
C VAL A 321 -14.16 2.76 -19.95
N GLU A 322 -14.42 3.19 -18.71
CA GLU A 322 -13.79 4.40 -18.16
C GLU A 322 -12.28 4.19 -18.01
N THR A 323 -11.49 5.08 -18.59
CA THR A 323 -10.04 4.91 -18.68
C THR A 323 -9.31 6.20 -18.34
N THR A 324 -8.31 6.13 -17.47
CA THR A 324 -7.44 7.24 -17.08
C THR A 324 -5.99 6.95 -17.50
N ILE A 325 -5.34 7.94 -18.12
CA ILE A 325 -3.87 7.93 -18.28
C ILE A 325 -3.28 8.55 -17.00
N ARG A 326 -2.52 7.75 -16.26
CA ARG A 326 -1.97 8.15 -14.97
C ARG A 326 -0.56 8.70 -15.14
N ASN A 327 -0.36 9.94 -14.75
CA ASN A 327 0.96 10.55 -14.68
C ASN A 327 1.73 10.01 -13.46
N SER A 328 2.96 9.57 -13.67
CA SER A 328 3.87 9.17 -12.60
C SER A 328 4.25 10.38 -11.74
N ARG A 329 4.36 10.16 -10.42
CA ARG A 329 4.86 11.13 -9.46
C ARG A 329 6.19 10.67 -8.89
N GLY A 330 7.06 11.61 -8.54
CA GLY A 330 8.35 11.32 -7.94
C GLY A 330 9.30 10.51 -8.83
N GLY A 331 9.13 10.56 -10.16
CA GLY A 331 9.98 9.81 -11.08
C GLY A 331 11.46 10.24 -11.06
N ASP A 332 11.73 11.48 -10.68
CA ASP A 332 13.08 12.05 -10.55
C ASP A 332 13.84 11.55 -9.30
N ILE A 333 13.14 10.89 -8.37
CA ILE A 333 13.70 10.31 -7.14
C ILE A 333 13.47 8.80 -7.04
N ASP A 334 13.19 8.11 -8.16
CA ASP A 334 12.85 6.68 -8.19
C ASP A 334 11.70 6.32 -7.23
N ALA A 335 10.67 7.18 -7.12
CA ALA A 335 9.53 6.98 -6.23
C ALA A 335 8.26 6.52 -6.97
N ALA A 336 8.31 6.42 -8.29
CA ALA A 336 7.17 6.00 -9.08
C ALA A 336 6.94 4.47 -9.03
N CYS A 337 5.77 4.04 -9.52
CA CYS A 337 5.40 2.63 -9.51
C CYS A 337 6.46 1.74 -10.19
N GLY A 338 6.83 0.64 -9.54
CA GLY A 338 7.83 -0.30 -10.02
C GLY A 338 9.30 0.07 -9.73
N GLN A 339 9.58 1.29 -9.27
CA GLN A 339 10.96 1.76 -9.04
C GLN A 339 11.49 1.51 -7.62
N LEU A 340 10.62 1.22 -6.65
CA LEU A 340 11.02 1.05 -5.27
C LEU A 340 11.98 -0.14 -5.12
N LYS A 341 13.20 0.17 -4.70
CA LYS A 341 14.28 -0.80 -4.48
C LYS A 341 15.09 -0.35 -3.26
N GLN A 342 15.16 -1.17 -2.23
CA GLN A 342 15.96 -0.92 -1.04
C GLN A 342 17.42 -0.60 -1.41
N ARG A 343 17.72 0.61 -1.82
CA ARG A 343 19.09 1.08 -2.01
C ARG A 343 19.54 1.72 -0.71
N ARG A 344 20.32 0.99 0.08
CA ARG A 344 21.20 1.66 1.03
C ARG A 344 22.16 2.51 0.21
N PHE A 345 21.92 3.81 0.15
CA PHE A 345 22.91 4.73 -0.37
C PHE A 345 24.14 4.61 0.54
N ARG A 346 25.20 4.00 0.04
CA ARG A 346 26.51 4.19 0.67
C ARG A 346 26.78 5.69 0.58
N ALA A 347 26.80 6.36 1.73
CA ALA A 347 27.29 7.72 1.82
C ALA A 347 28.68 7.73 1.18
N ARG A 348 28.86 8.55 0.15
CA ARG A 348 30.17 8.84 -0.42
C ARG A 348 30.90 9.83 0.49
#